data_dbf0ab7f44f634002d2ba2f144c7b934
#
_entry.id   dbf0ab7f44f634002d2ba2f144c7b934
#
_cell.length_a   1.000
_cell.length_b   1.000
_cell.length_c   1.000
_cell.angle_alpha   90.00
_cell.angle_beta   90.00
_cell.angle_gamma   90.00
#
_symmetry.space_group_name_H-M   'P 1'
#
loop_
_entity.id
_entity.type
_entity.pdbx_description
1 polymer ?
#
loop_
_entity_poly.entity_id
_entity_poly.type
_entity_poly.pdbx_seq_one_letter_code
_entity_poly.pdbx_strand_id
1 'polypeptide(L)'
;MGLAPPYILRYAALRMANWVMLKCLSIGLLVLVVLGSAGCGGGAEPRMRFGCYPSATVGTSFPDPRALGRHGYRSAGTEKNGIVYTCKAGQIDLAHLRIAADWTKYLAQLTYECLTRNDSQFSFRSKPAPSRYFVQIEYPKGWGDMPREERERIAGEVSLELGQYFAYTASTWHEIVTWFGYRFVGFLPEFASSFSWEDSFSNLVGTRIAVAALRDSEHVIDEAMTLAIDRELGELGVQSRRTAELASEKVRGEWFTGQVVYLVNMKKRNFDIGLDDGYVTPTLVPGLSDCWEAQAQRYPAPKLSAADKYGFKVKLEIEARIWEADKILSVVYPEGKAGRKRIEPAAHFAKIMDYIRQEAAVRYGLDAEMQP
;
A
#
# COMPACT_ATOMS: atom_id res chain seq x y z
N MET A 1 9.62 5.41 50.26
CA MET A 1 8.83 5.57 49.03
C MET A 1 8.70 4.21 48.40
N GLY A 2 7.52 3.58 48.57
CA GLY A 2 7.24 2.23 48.09
C GLY A 2 6.88 2.21 46.61
N LEU A 3 7.60 1.43 45.84
CA LEU A 3 7.28 1.14 44.43
C LEU A 3 5.99 0.31 44.39
N ALA A 4 5.03 0.74 43.57
CA ALA A 4 3.77 0.02 43.39
C ALA A 4 4.05 -1.37 42.78
N PRO A 5 3.31 -2.41 43.22
CA PRO A 5 3.54 -3.78 42.75
C PRO A 5 3.29 -3.93 41.24
N PRO A 6 4.06 -4.78 40.54
CA PRO A 6 4.03 -4.89 39.06
C PRO A 6 2.70 -5.31 38.44
N TYR A 7 1.75 -5.87 39.22
CA TYR A 7 0.42 -6.23 38.74
C TYR A 7 -0.51 -5.02 38.57
N ILE A 8 -0.26 -3.90 39.26
CA ILE A 8 -1.07 -2.67 39.14
C ILE A 8 -0.76 -1.97 37.80
N LEU A 9 0.51 -2.00 37.37
CA LEU A 9 0.94 -1.46 36.08
C LEU A 9 0.37 -2.29 34.90
N ARG A 10 0.25 -3.61 35.05
CA ARG A 10 -0.41 -4.45 34.02
C ARG A 10 -1.90 -4.18 33.90
N TYR A 11 -2.59 -3.93 35.02
CA TYR A 11 -4.04 -3.63 34.99
C TYR A 11 -4.35 -2.24 34.40
N ALA A 12 -3.49 -1.26 34.62
CA ALA A 12 -3.60 0.08 34.03
C ALA A 12 -3.35 0.04 32.51
N ALA A 13 -2.35 -0.72 32.06
CA ALA A 13 -2.06 -0.90 30.64
C ALA A 13 -3.18 -1.63 29.88
N LEU A 14 -3.78 -2.67 30.49
CA LEU A 14 -4.92 -3.38 29.93
C LEU A 14 -6.19 -2.51 29.88
N ARG A 15 -6.42 -1.64 30.87
CA ARG A 15 -7.55 -0.68 30.85
C ARG A 15 -7.36 0.41 29.80
N MET A 16 -6.15 0.92 29.62
CA MET A 16 -5.86 1.90 28.56
C MET A 16 -5.97 1.29 27.17
N ALA A 17 -5.47 0.07 26.97
CA ALA A 17 -5.61 -0.64 25.71
C ALA A 17 -7.09 -0.92 25.35
N ASN A 18 -7.89 -1.35 26.33
CA ASN A 18 -9.34 -1.54 26.14
C ASN A 18 -10.09 -0.22 25.94
N TRP A 19 -9.68 0.87 26.61
CA TRP A 19 -10.29 2.19 26.44
C TRP A 19 -9.95 2.82 25.06
N VAL A 20 -8.74 2.62 24.55
CA VAL A 20 -8.33 3.00 23.20
C VAL A 20 -9.03 2.13 22.17
N MET A 21 -9.13 0.81 22.38
CA MET A 21 -9.90 -0.10 21.51
C MET A 21 -11.40 0.24 21.46
N LEU A 22 -12.03 0.54 22.61
CA LEU A 22 -13.45 0.94 22.65
C LEU A 22 -13.68 2.31 21.99
N LYS A 23 -12.74 3.26 22.11
CA LYS A 23 -12.85 4.54 21.41
C LYS A 23 -12.59 4.41 19.91
N CYS A 24 -11.68 3.56 19.49
CA CYS A 24 -11.52 3.24 18.05
C CYS A 24 -12.75 2.54 17.47
N LEU A 25 -13.41 1.64 18.24
CA LEU A 25 -14.67 1.02 17.85
C LEU A 25 -15.84 2.01 17.80
N SER A 26 -15.94 2.95 18.74
CA SER A 26 -17.00 3.97 18.75
C SER A 26 -16.76 5.08 17.70
N ILE A 27 -15.53 5.41 17.35
CA ILE A 27 -15.20 6.32 16.25
C ILE A 27 -15.41 5.65 14.90
N GLY A 28 -15.14 4.35 14.78
CA GLY A 28 -15.49 3.57 13.58
C GLY A 28 -16.99 3.54 13.27
N LEU A 29 -17.85 3.68 14.29
CA LEU A 29 -19.31 3.72 14.12
C LEU A 29 -19.83 5.13 13.74
N LEU A 30 -19.07 6.20 14.01
CA LEU A 30 -19.48 7.58 13.71
C LEU A 30 -19.08 8.06 12.32
N VAL A 31 -18.20 7.33 11.61
CA VAL A 31 -17.76 7.66 10.24
C VAL A 31 -18.67 7.03 9.17
N LEU A 32 -19.70 6.28 9.55
CA LEU A 32 -20.62 5.58 8.63
C LEU A 32 -21.73 6.47 8.03
N VAL A 33 -21.69 7.78 8.29
CA VAL A 33 -22.63 8.73 7.68
C VAL A 33 -21.89 9.87 7.01
N VAL A 34 -21.24 9.61 5.87
CA VAL A 34 -20.96 10.62 4.86
C VAL A 34 -21.41 10.09 3.51
N LEU A 35 -22.48 10.68 3.08
CA LEU A 35 -23.24 10.57 1.86
C LEU A 35 -22.40 10.35 0.59
N GLY A 36 -22.82 9.32 -0.17
CA GLY A 36 -22.34 9.09 -1.53
C GLY A 36 -22.67 10.27 -2.43
N SER A 37 -21.65 10.89 -2.98
CA SER A 37 -21.77 11.65 -4.21
C SER A 37 -21.70 10.66 -5.37
N ALA A 38 -22.80 10.52 -6.08
CA ALA A 38 -22.88 9.76 -7.32
C ALA A 38 -21.94 10.40 -8.37
N GLY A 39 -20.79 9.82 -8.53
CA GLY A 39 -19.94 9.97 -9.70
C GLY A 39 -20.35 8.93 -10.74
N CYS A 40 -20.47 9.32 -11.99
CA CYS A 40 -20.89 8.48 -13.10
C CYS A 40 -20.06 7.18 -13.18
N GLY A 41 -20.74 6.02 -13.12
CA GLY A 41 -20.33 4.76 -13.71
C GLY A 41 -18.99 4.19 -13.24
N GLY A 42 -18.85 3.87 -11.98
CA GLY A 42 -17.75 3.03 -11.49
C GLY A 42 -18.33 2.07 -10.46
N GLY A 43 -17.83 0.83 -10.40
CA GLY A 43 -18.16 -0.09 -9.34
C GLY A 43 -17.91 0.53 -7.96
N ALA A 44 -18.41 -0.08 -6.88
CA ALA A 44 -18.21 0.43 -5.53
C ALA A 44 -16.72 0.59 -5.23
N GLU A 45 -16.32 1.74 -4.65
CA GLU A 45 -14.96 1.96 -4.19
C GLU A 45 -14.53 0.92 -3.15
N PRO A 46 -13.22 0.62 -3.08
CA PRO A 46 -12.68 -0.31 -2.09
C PRO A 46 -13.06 0.08 -0.66
N ARG A 47 -13.34 -0.93 0.17
CA ARG A 47 -13.52 -0.71 1.60
C ARG A 47 -12.20 -0.37 2.29
N MET A 48 -12.28 0.28 3.42
CA MET A 48 -11.11 0.55 4.26
C MET A 48 -10.67 -0.71 4.99
N ARG A 49 -9.36 -0.86 5.17
CA ARG A 49 -8.72 -1.79 6.10
C ARG A 49 -7.66 -1.02 6.88
N PHE A 50 -7.31 -1.53 8.04
CA PHE A 50 -6.23 -0.97 8.85
C PHE A 50 -5.02 -1.89 8.74
N GLY A 51 -3.88 -1.32 8.36
CA GLY A 51 -2.59 -1.99 8.36
C GLY A 51 -2.15 -2.42 9.76
N CYS A 52 -1.21 -3.33 9.82
CA CYS A 52 -0.55 -3.74 11.05
C CYS A 52 0.92 -3.36 10.98
N TYR A 53 1.50 -3.02 12.13
CA TYR A 53 2.95 -2.84 12.17
C TYR A 53 3.65 -4.21 12.22
N PRO A 54 4.78 -4.38 11.52
CA PRO A 54 5.53 -5.65 11.49
C PRO A 54 6.31 -5.91 12.79
N SER A 55 6.01 -5.18 13.84
CA SER A 55 6.63 -5.25 15.16
C SER A 55 5.86 -6.21 16.09
N ALA A 56 6.54 -7.08 16.80
CA ALA A 56 5.94 -7.98 17.80
C ALA A 56 5.53 -7.21 19.07
N THR A 57 4.48 -6.39 18.98
CA THR A 57 3.99 -5.54 20.07
C THR A 57 2.56 -5.90 20.44
N VAL A 58 2.13 -5.45 21.63
CA VAL A 58 0.72 -5.64 22.03
C VAL A 58 -0.20 -4.96 21.03
N GLY A 59 -1.10 -5.72 20.45
CA GLY A 59 -2.04 -5.27 19.42
C GLY A 59 -1.66 -5.65 17.98
N THR A 60 -0.43 -6.11 17.73
CA THR A 60 -0.06 -6.68 16.43
C THR A 60 -0.69 -8.07 16.26
N SER A 61 -1.27 -8.32 15.08
CA SER A 61 -1.86 -9.60 14.71
C SER A 61 -0.90 -10.40 13.84
N PHE A 62 -0.68 -11.67 14.20
CA PHE A 62 0.03 -12.66 13.39
C PHE A 62 -0.94 -13.81 13.08
N PRO A 63 -1.65 -13.78 11.95
CA PRO A 63 -2.59 -14.84 11.60
C PRO A 63 -1.87 -16.15 11.22
N ASP A 64 -2.57 -17.29 11.39
CA ASP A 64 -2.12 -18.56 10.79
C ASP A 64 -2.31 -18.45 9.27
N PRO A 65 -1.25 -18.61 8.46
CA PRO A 65 -1.34 -18.50 7.00
C PRO A 65 -2.27 -19.55 6.35
N ARG A 66 -2.58 -20.65 7.05
CA ARG A 66 -3.54 -21.66 6.59
C ARG A 66 -4.99 -21.29 6.86
N ALA A 67 -5.24 -20.18 7.54
CA ALA A 67 -6.57 -19.75 7.97
C ALA A 67 -6.75 -18.23 7.80
N LEU A 68 -6.29 -17.67 6.68
CA LEU A 68 -6.38 -16.23 6.38
C LEU A 68 -7.82 -15.76 6.09
N GLY A 69 -8.71 -16.72 5.87
CA GLY A 69 -10.09 -16.44 5.51
C GLY A 69 -10.24 -15.94 4.08
N ARG A 70 -11.48 -15.92 3.61
CA ARG A 70 -11.82 -15.51 2.26
C ARG A 70 -11.63 -13.99 2.12
N HIS A 71 -10.98 -13.56 1.04
CA HIS A 71 -10.92 -12.15 0.67
C HIS A 71 -12.33 -11.61 0.43
N GLY A 72 -12.58 -10.38 0.88
CA GLY A 72 -13.89 -9.76 0.69
C GLY A 72 -13.77 -8.31 0.25
N TYR A 73 -14.11 -8.03 -1.01
CA TYR A 73 -14.05 -6.68 -1.57
C TYR A 73 -15.01 -5.72 -0.86
N ARG A 74 -16.24 -6.16 -0.60
CA ARG A 74 -17.30 -5.32 0.00
C ARG A 74 -17.45 -5.50 1.51
N SER A 75 -17.17 -6.68 2.01
CA SER A 75 -17.37 -7.03 3.43
C SER A 75 -16.14 -7.75 3.98
N ALA A 76 -15.89 -7.61 5.27
CA ALA A 76 -14.77 -8.30 5.92
C ALA A 76 -14.95 -9.82 5.98
N GLY A 77 -16.18 -10.32 6.10
CA GLY A 77 -16.48 -11.73 6.16
C GLY A 77 -15.62 -12.48 7.19
N THR A 78 -14.90 -13.50 6.72
CA THR A 78 -13.94 -14.29 7.49
C THR A 78 -12.50 -13.83 7.35
N GLU A 79 -12.27 -12.72 6.64
CA GLU A 79 -10.95 -12.19 6.34
C GLU A 79 -10.14 -11.86 7.59
N LYS A 80 -8.91 -12.35 7.67
CA LYS A 80 -7.97 -12.03 8.73
C LYS A 80 -6.83 -11.19 8.16
N ASN A 81 -6.54 -10.08 8.82
CA ASN A 81 -5.43 -9.19 8.53
C ASN A 81 -4.37 -9.28 9.62
N GLY A 82 -3.15 -8.88 9.30
CA GLY A 82 -2.00 -8.95 10.19
C GLY A 82 -0.74 -9.25 9.40
N ILE A 83 0.32 -9.54 10.11
CA ILE A 83 1.64 -9.80 9.55
C ILE A 83 1.86 -11.30 9.39
N VAL A 84 2.21 -11.74 8.20
CA VAL A 84 2.78 -13.07 7.93
C VAL A 84 4.25 -12.92 7.57
N TYR A 85 5.02 -13.99 7.71
CA TYR A 85 6.41 -14.04 7.29
C TYR A 85 6.58 -15.01 6.12
N THR A 86 7.37 -14.60 5.14
CA THR A 86 7.74 -15.42 3.99
C THR A 86 9.26 -15.47 3.85
N CYS A 87 9.81 -16.62 3.46
CA CYS A 87 11.26 -16.76 3.34
C CYS A 87 11.86 -15.85 2.25
N LYS A 88 11.12 -15.61 1.17
CA LYS A 88 11.64 -14.86 0.01
C LYS A 88 11.25 -13.38 0.00
N ALA A 89 10.30 -12.97 0.85
CA ALA A 89 9.85 -11.58 0.88
C ALA A 89 9.80 -10.97 2.31
N GLY A 90 10.26 -11.71 3.32
CA GLY A 90 10.19 -11.23 4.69
C GLY A 90 8.77 -11.09 5.20
N GLN A 91 8.51 -10.03 5.93
CA GLN A 91 7.18 -9.73 6.46
C GLN A 91 6.29 -9.14 5.38
N ILE A 92 5.02 -9.58 5.38
CA ILE A 92 3.96 -9.07 4.50
C ILE A 92 2.79 -8.63 5.38
N ASP A 93 2.38 -7.37 5.26
CA ASP A 93 1.10 -6.90 5.82
C ASP A 93 -0.05 -7.27 4.89
N LEU A 94 -0.89 -8.19 5.34
CA LEU A 94 -2.05 -8.65 4.60
C LEU A 94 -3.11 -7.56 4.37
N ALA A 95 -3.16 -6.54 5.22
CA ALA A 95 -4.07 -5.42 5.01
C ALA A 95 -3.60 -4.52 3.88
N HIS A 96 -2.31 -4.14 3.85
CA HIS A 96 -1.71 -3.37 2.74
C HIS A 96 -1.81 -4.13 1.42
N LEU A 97 -1.47 -5.43 1.42
CA LEU A 97 -1.64 -6.30 0.26
C LEU A 97 -3.08 -6.26 -0.28
N ARG A 98 -4.08 -6.45 0.59
CA ARG A 98 -5.49 -6.47 0.19
C ARG A 98 -6.02 -5.10 -0.22
N ILE A 99 -5.56 -4.02 0.42
CA ILE A 99 -5.89 -2.64 0.03
C ILE A 99 -5.38 -2.38 -1.39
N ALA A 100 -4.13 -2.69 -1.66
CA ALA A 100 -3.52 -2.50 -2.99
C ALA A 100 -4.21 -3.37 -4.05
N ALA A 101 -4.60 -4.61 -3.70
CA ALA A 101 -5.35 -5.48 -4.60
C ALA A 101 -6.72 -4.90 -4.96
N ASP A 102 -7.47 -4.44 -3.98
CA ASP A 102 -8.80 -3.85 -4.22
C ASP A 102 -8.74 -2.55 -5.03
N TRP A 103 -7.76 -1.69 -4.74
CA TRP A 103 -7.55 -0.49 -5.53
C TRP A 103 -7.14 -0.82 -6.97
N THR A 104 -6.31 -1.83 -7.20
CA THR A 104 -5.96 -2.29 -8.55
C THR A 104 -7.20 -2.73 -9.31
N LYS A 105 -8.05 -3.56 -8.71
CA LYS A 105 -9.32 -3.99 -9.31
C LYS A 105 -10.22 -2.80 -9.66
N TYR A 106 -10.40 -1.88 -8.72
CA TYR A 106 -11.27 -0.71 -8.91
C TYR A 106 -10.75 0.19 -10.03
N LEU A 107 -9.46 0.49 -10.02
CA LEU A 107 -8.85 1.38 -11.02
C LEU A 107 -8.74 0.72 -12.40
N ALA A 108 -8.53 -0.59 -12.47
CA ALA A 108 -8.60 -1.32 -13.73
C ALA A 108 -10.01 -1.24 -14.34
N GLN A 109 -11.06 -1.44 -13.53
CA GLN A 109 -12.43 -1.31 -14.00
C GLN A 109 -12.74 0.12 -14.46
N LEU A 110 -12.38 1.14 -13.69
CA LEU A 110 -12.59 2.55 -14.02
C LEU A 110 -11.86 2.93 -15.32
N THR A 111 -10.64 2.43 -15.50
CA THR A 111 -9.86 2.65 -16.73
C THR A 111 -10.48 1.94 -17.92
N TYR A 112 -10.95 0.69 -17.77
CA TYR A 112 -11.61 -0.05 -18.83
C TYR A 112 -12.87 0.69 -19.31
N GLU A 113 -13.70 1.19 -18.40
CA GLU A 113 -14.89 1.97 -18.72
C GLU A 113 -14.54 3.28 -19.43
N CYS A 114 -13.45 3.95 -19.03
CA CYS A 114 -12.95 5.15 -19.70
C CYS A 114 -12.51 4.84 -21.14
N LEU A 115 -11.69 3.80 -21.34
CA LEU A 115 -11.17 3.41 -22.64
C LEU A 115 -12.28 2.98 -23.61
N THR A 116 -13.27 2.23 -23.14
CA THR A 116 -14.39 1.76 -23.97
C THR A 116 -15.35 2.88 -24.36
N ARG A 117 -15.45 3.94 -23.55
CA ARG A 117 -16.24 5.14 -23.87
C ARG A 117 -15.48 6.19 -24.67
N ASN A 118 -14.19 5.99 -24.92
CA ASN A 118 -13.28 6.98 -25.52
C ASN A 118 -13.15 8.28 -24.70
N ASP A 119 -13.26 8.19 -23.37
CA ASP A 119 -13.06 9.33 -22.50
C ASP A 119 -11.58 9.66 -22.40
N SER A 120 -11.18 10.90 -22.72
CA SER A 120 -9.76 11.31 -22.70
C SER A 120 -9.23 11.61 -21.29
N GLN A 121 -10.09 11.60 -20.27
CA GLN A 121 -9.69 11.90 -18.90
C GLN A 121 -10.68 11.33 -17.89
N PHE A 122 -10.15 11.00 -16.73
CA PHE A 122 -10.94 10.72 -15.53
C PHE A 122 -10.21 11.15 -14.27
N SER A 123 -10.87 11.11 -13.14
CA SER A 123 -10.22 11.37 -11.86
C SER A 123 -10.78 10.46 -10.78
N PHE A 124 -9.93 10.12 -9.81
CA PHE A 124 -10.33 9.36 -8.64
C PHE A 124 -9.76 9.98 -7.36
N ARG A 125 -10.22 9.52 -6.21
CA ARG A 125 -9.74 9.95 -4.89
C ARG A 125 -9.30 8.73 -4.11
N SER A 126 -8.21 8.86 -3.38
CA SER A 126 -7.81 7.88 -2.38
C SER A 126 -8.36 8.31 -1.02
N LYS A 127 -9.02 7.40 -0.31
CA LYS A 127 -9.56 7.68 1.03
C LYS A 127 -8.50 7.73 2.12
N PRO A 128 -7.46 6.86 2.10
CA PRO A 128 -6.43 6.87 3.12
C PRO A 128 -5.66 8.20 3.18
N ALA A 129 -5.31 8.77 2.03
CA ALA A 129 -4.66 10.07 1.95
C ALA A 129 -5.54 11.01 1.11
N PRO A 130 -6.11 12.10 1.67
CA PRO A 130 -6.99 13.00 0.93
C PRO A 130 -6.26 13.65 -0.23
N SER A 131 -6.23 12.96 -1.36
CA SER A 131 -5.61 13.40 -2.60
C SER A 131 -6.52 13.11 -3.76
N ARG A 132 -6.42 13.94 -4.78
CA ARG A 132 -7.14 13.73 -6.03
C ARG A 132 -6.15 13.41 -7.15
N TYR A 133 -6.44 12.36 -7.87
CA TYR A 133 -5.65 11.87 -8.98
C TYR A 133 -6.37 12.24 -10.27
N PHE A 134 -5.63 12.80 -11.22
CA PHE A 134 -6.12 13.19 -12.54
C PHE A 134 -5.38 12.37 -13.58
N VAL A 135 -6.11 11.63 -14.36
CA VAL A 135 -5.59 10.81 -15.46
C VAL A 135 -6.00 11.44 -16.77
N GLN A 136 -5.05 11.62 -17.67
CA GLN A 136 -5.25 12.02 -19.05
C GLN A 136 -4.75 10.91 -19.97
N ILE A 137 -5.52 10.61 -21.01
CA ILE A 137 -5.24 9.54 -21.98
C ILE A 137 -5.29 10.12 -23.38
N GLU A 138 -4.16 10.03 -24.09
CA GLU A 138 -4.13 10.25 -25.53
C GLU A 138 -4.25 8.89 -26.22
N TYR A 139 -5.22 8.77 -27.12
CA TYR A 139 -5.50 7.54 -27.85
C TYR A 139 -4.61 7.40 -29.11
N PRO A 140 -4.28 6.17 -29.51
CA PRO A 140 -3.60 5.93 -30.77
C PRO A 140 -4.47 6.34 -31.96
N LYS A 141 -3.81 6.69 -33.07
CA LYS A 141 -4.52 7.01 -34.34
C LYS A 141 -5.36 5.81 -34.76
N GLY A 142 -6.58 6.07 -35.21
CA GLY A 142 -7.51 5.04 -35.67
C GLY A 142 -8.22 4.26 -34.56
N TRP A 143 -8.04 4.62 -33.30
CA TRP A 143 -8.70 3.95 -32.17
C TRP A 143 -10.24 3.89 -32.35
N GLY A 144 -10.86 5.00 -32.77
CA GLY A 144 -12.31 5.08 -32.98
C GLY A 144 -12.81 4.19 -34.14
N ASP A 145 -11.97 3.96 -35.14
CA ASP A 145 -12.32 3.20 -36.36
C ASP A 145 -12.02 1.69 -36.20
N MET A 146 -11.36 1.29 -35.13
CA MET A 146 -11.02 -0.11 -34.84
C MET A 146 -12.28 -0.93 -34.53
N PRO A 147 -12.37 -2.22 -34.95
CA PRO A 147 -13.46 -3.10 -34.56
C PRO A 147 -13.68 -3.14 -33.06
N ARG A 148 -14.95 -3.16 -32.64
CA ARG A 148 -15.32 -3.12 -31.21
C ARG A 148 -14.64 -4.21 -30.40
N GLU A 149 -14.64 -5.43 -30.89
CA GLU A 149 -14.04 -6.58 -30.20
C GLU A 149 -12.53 -6.39 -29.95
N GLU A 150 -11.82 -5.88 -30.94
CA GLU A 150 -10.40 -5.58 -30.83
C GLU A 150 -10.13 -4.45 -29.83
N ARG A 151 -10.96 -3.39 -29.86
CA ARG A 151 -10.87 -2.31 -28.86
C ARG A 151 -11.11 -2.80 -27.44
N GLU A 152 -12.14 -3.63 -27.23
CA GLU A 152 -12.44 -4.21 -25.92
C GLU A 152 -11.31 -5.11 -25.42
N ARG A 153 -10.70 -5.90 -26.29
CA ARG A 153 -9.54 -6.73 -25.98
C ARG A 153 -8.35 -5.87 -25.55
N ILE A 154 -7.99 -4.85 -26.34
CA ILE A 154 -6.89 -3.93 -26.01
C ILE A 154 -7.18 -3.14 -24.73
N ALA A 155 -8.41 -2.61 -24.60
CA ALA A 155 -8.84 -1.89 -23.41
C ALA A 155 -8.71 -2.79 -22.15
N GLY A 156 -9.05 -4.07 -22.26
CA GLY A 156 -8.85 -5.04 -21.19
C GLY A 156 -7.39 -5.18 -20.77
N GLU A 157 -6.47 -5.38 -21.73
CA GLU A 157 -5.04 -5.52 -21.44
C GLU A 157 -4.45 -4.23 -20.85
N VAL A 158 -4.73 -3.08 -21.47
CA VAL A 158 -4.21 -1.77 -21.01
C VAL A 158 -4.79 -1.39 -19.65
N SER A 159 -6.07 -1.65 -19.39
CA SER A 159 -6.71 -1.28 -18.13
C SER A 159 -6.15 -2.06 -16.93
N LEU A 160 -5.76 -3.33 -17.11
CA LEU A 160 -5.11 -4.11 -16.05
C LEU A 160 -3.77 -3.49 -15.65
N GLU A 161 -2.94 -3.13 -16.63
CA GLU A 161 -1.65 -2.50 -16.37
C GLU A 161 -1.80 -1.12 -15.73
N LEU A 162 -2.69 -0.29 -16.27
CA LEU A 162 -2.97 1.04 -15.73
C LEU A 162 -3.54 0.96 -14.31
N GLY A 163 -4.45 0.02 -14.05
CA GLY A 163 -4.99 -0.21 -12.71
C GLY A 163 -3.89 -0.57 -11.70
N GLN A 164 -2.97 -1.44 -12.11
CA GLN A 164 -1.81 -1.81 -11.30
C GLN A 164 -0.88 -0.62 -11.04
N TYR A 165 -0.53 0.13 -12.08
CA TYR A 165 0.32 1.30 -11.99
C TYR A 165 -0.29 2.39 -11.09
N PHE A 166 -1.57 2.70 -11.27
CA PHE A 166 -2.24 3.73 -10.46
C PHE A 166 -2.38 3.32 -8.99
N ALA A 167 -2.71 2.05 -8.72
CA ALA A 167 -2.84 1.56 -7.36
C ALA A 167 -1.49 1.58 -6.62
N TYR A 168 -0.42 1.12 -7.26
CA TYR A 168 0.92 1.14 -6.69
C TYR A 168 1.40 2.59 -6.47
N THR A 169 1.19 3.47 -7.44
CA THR A 169 1.50 4.89 -7.31
C THR A 169 0.73 5.55 -6.17
N ALA A 170 -0.55 5.21 -6.00
CA ALA A 170 -1.36 5.75 -4.91
C ALA A 170 -0.91 5.24 -3.53
N SER A 171 -0.50 3.98 -3.42
CA SER A 171 0.09 3.42 -2.19
C SER A 171 1.43 4.09 -1.86
N THR A 172 2.31 4.23 -2.85
CA THR A 172 3.59 4.97 -2.68
C THR A 172 3.35 6.43 -2.27
N TRP A 173 2.35 7.07 -2.87
CA TRP A 173 1.97 8.44 -2.50
C TRP A 173 1.47 8.54 -1.05
N HIS A 174 0.78 7.53 -0.56
CA HIS A 174 0.37 7.46 0.85
C HIS A 174 1.61 7.45 1.77
N GLU A 175 2.62 6.65 1.49
CA GLU A 175 3.87 6.63 2.25
C GLU A 175 4.59 7.98 2.22
N ILE A 176 4.65 8.62 1.04
CA ILE A 176 5.23 9.97 0.89
C ILE A 176 4.50 10.97 1.79
N VAL A 177 3.19 11.10 1.69
CA VAL A 177 2.47 12.10 2.48
C VAL A 177 2.54 11.84 3.98
N THR A 178 2.59 10.56 4.36
CA THR A 178 2.77 10.11 5.74
C THR A 178 4.15 10.54 6.27
N TRP A 179 5.21 10.38 5.47
CA TRP A 179 6.54 10.89 5.81
C TRP A 179 6.55 12.40 6.08
N PHE A 180 5.87 13.17 5.26
CA PHE A 180 5.80 14.63 5.41
C PHE A 180 4.91 15.08 6.57
N GLY A 181 4.29 14.17 7.30
CA GLY A 181 3.55 14.41 8.55
C GLY A 181 2.05 14.36 8.41
N TYR A 182 1.52 13.74 7.35
CA TYR A 182 0.09 13.48 7.25
C TYR A 182 -0.42 12.75 8.50
N ARG A 183 -1.62 13.11 8.94
CA ARG A 183 -2.28 12.53 10.10
C ARG A 183 -3.64 11.97 9.70
N PHE A 184 -3.82 10.68 9.91
CA PHE A 184 -5.12 10.07 9.69
C PHE A 184 -6.17 10.69 10.62
N VAL A 185 -7.34 11.04 10.04
CA VAL A 185 -8.43 11.75 10.75
C VAL A 185 -7.95 13.04 11.43
N GLY A 186 -6.84 13.63 10.97
CA GLY A 186 -6.32 14.92 11.44
C GLY A 186 -5.56 14.90 12.77
N PHE A 187 -5.55 13.79 13.52
CA PHE A 187 -4.90 13.72 14.83
C PHE A 187 -4.01 12.49 15.08
N LEU A 188 -4.19 11.39 14.32
CA LEU A 188 -3.35 10.20 14.46
C LEU A 188 -2.11 10.32 13.56
N PRO A 189 -0.90 10.53 14.14
CA PRO A 189 0.32 10.59 13.34
C PRO A 189 0.68 9.20 12.83
N GLU A 190 0.92 9.08 11.52
CA GLU A 190 1.32 7.83 10.87
C GLU A 190 2.82 7.81 10.52
N PHE A 191 3.56 8.90 10.78
CA PHE A 191 5.00 8.99 10.49
C PHE A 191 5.79 7.78 11.01
N ALA A 192 5.41 7.23 12.17
CA ALA A 192 6.08 6.07 12.74
C ALA A 192 6.08 4.83 11.82
N SER A 193 5.06 4.66 10.97
CA SER A 193 4.92 3.55 10.03
C SER A 193 5.32 3.88 8.59
N SER A 194 5.54 5.15 8.26
CA SER A 194 5.88 5.56 6.89
C SER A 194 7.08 4.81 6.34
N PHE A 195 6.93 4.17 5.19
CA PHE A 195 7.97 3.33 4.59
C PHE A 195 8.51 2.25 5.53
N SER A 196 7.68 1.66 6.40
CA SER A 196 8.13 0.52 7.18
C SER A 196 8.62 -0.60 6.24
N TRP A 197 9.48 -1.46 6.74
CA TRP A 197 10.30 -2.34 5.88
C TRP A 197 9.52 -3.33 5.02
N GLU A 198 8.22 -3.52 5.25
CA GLU A 198 7.33 -4.42 4.50
C GLU A 198 6.34 -3.67 3.57
N ASP A 199 6.09 -2.36 3.78
CA ASP A 199 4.99 -1.62 3.14
C ASP A 199 5.06 -1.62 1.61
N SER A 200 6.18 -1.15 1.05
CA SER A 200 6.34 -1.02 -0.40
C SER A 200 6.17 -2.37 -1.10
N PHE A 201 6.73 -3.43 -0.51
CA PHE A 201 6.65 -4.76 -1.10
C PHE A 201 5.27 -5.39 -0.92
N SER A 202 4.63 -5.25 0.24
CA SER A 202 3.25 -5.72 0.49
C SER A 202 2.26 -5.08 -0.48
N ASN A 203 2.38 -3.77 -0.70
CA ASN A 203 1.59 -3.05 -1.68
C ASN A 203 1.80 -3.57 -3.11
N LEU A 204 3.06 -3.79 -3.52
CA LEU A 204 3.38 -4.32 -4.84
C LEU A 204 2.80 -5.72 -5.04
N VAL A 205 2.97 -6.62 -4.06
CA VAL A 205 2.42 -7.99 -4.09
C VAL A 205 0.90 -7.94 -4.25
N GLY A 206 0.21 -7.05 -3.51
CA GLY A 206 -1.23 -6.86 -3.63
C GLY A 206 -1.67 -6.49 -5.04
N THR A 207 -0.95 -5.58 -5.70
CA THR A 207 -1.28 -5.20 -7.09
C THR A 207 -1.11 -6.35 -8.07
N ARG A 208 -0.09 -7.19 -7.88
CA ARG A 208 0.18 -8.39 -8.71
C ARG A 208 -0.91 -9.45 -8.55
N ILE A 209 -1.30 -9.71 -7.30
CA ILE A 209 -2.41 -10.62 -6.95
C ILE A 209 -3.68 -10.19 -7.65
N ALA A 210 -4.00 -8.90 -7.64
CA ALA A 210 -5.18 -8.40 -8.31
C ALA A 210 -5.16 -8.62 -9.82
N VAL A 211 -4.04 -8.39 -10.48
CA VAL A 211 -3.90 -8.67 -11.92
C VAL A 211 -4.08 -10.15 -12.22
N ALA A 212 -3.53 -11.04 -11.38
CA ALA A 212 -3.72 -12.47 -11.51
C ALA A 212 -5.20 -12.87 -11.33
N ALA A 213 -5.86 -12.34 -10.30
CA ALA A 213 -7.27 -12.60 -10.02
C ALA A 213 -8.22 -12.03 -11.10
N LEU A 214 -7.90 -10.88 -11.68
CA LEU A 214 -8.69 -10.28 -12.77
C LEU A 214 -8.55 -11.02 -14.12
N ARG A 215 -7.49 -11.82 -14.27
CA ARG A 215 -7.31 -12.72 -15.43
C ARG A 215 -7.95 -14.09 -15.24
N ASP A 216 -8.37 -14.40 -14.03
CA ASP A 216 -9.08 -15.65 -13.72
C ASP A 216 -10.53 -15.54 -14.23
N SER A 217 -10.86 -16.35 -15.23
CA SER A 217 -12.22 -16.42 -15.80
C SER A 217 -13.10 -17.50 -15.16
N GLU A 218 -12.55 -18.32 -14.28
CA GLU A 218 -13.25 -19.47 -13.71
C GLU A 218 -13.93 -19.14 -12.38
N HIS A 219 -13.39 -18.18 -11.62
CA HIS A 219 -13.85 -17.86 -10.28
C HIS A 219 -14.43 -16.46 -10.17
N VAL A 220 -15.36 -16.25 -9.24
CA VAL A 220 -15.79 -14.91 -8.87
C VAL A 220 -14.66 -14.16 -8.17
N ILE A 221 -14.61 -12.85 -8.31
CA ILE A 221 -13.46 -12.02 -7.96
C ILE A 221 -12.93 -12.23 -6.53
N ASP A 222 -13.79 -12.36 -5.52
CA ASP A 222 -13.37 -12.56 -4.12
C ASP A 222 -12.73 -13.94 -3.93
N GLU A 223 -13.15 -14.93 -4.69
CA GLU A 223 -12.56 -16.27 -4.70
C GLU A 223 -11.25 -16.29 -5.47
N ALA A 224 -11.22 -15.71 -6.68
CA ALA A 224 -10.00 -15.54 -7.46
C ALA A 224 -8.90 -14.80 -6.67
N MET A 225 -9.26 -13.74 -5.95
CA MET A 225 -8.35 -13.02 -5.05
C MET A 225 -7.84 -13.93 -3.92
N THR A 226 -8.73 -14.72 -3.30
CA THR A 226 -8.34 -15.65 -2.22
C THR A 226 -7.32 -16.65 -2.71
N LEU A 227 -7.60 -17.30 -3.85
CA LEU A 227 -6.71 -18.29 -4.46
C LEU A 227 -5.37 -17.67 -4.90
N ALA A 228 -5.41 -16.44 -5.43
CA ALA A 228 -4.20 -15.73 -5.83
C ALA A 228 -3.34 -15.33 -4.62
N ILE A 229 -3.95 -14.93 -3.49
CA ILE A 229 -3.23 -14.65 -2.23
C ILE A 229 -2.55 -15.94 -1.73
N ASP A 230 -3.28 -17.04 -1.63
CA ASP A 230 -2.74 -18.30 -1.13
C ASP A 230 -1.59 -18.81 -1.99
N ARG A 231 -1.72 -18.72 -3.32
CA ARG A 231 -0.69 -19.11 -4.27
C ARG A 231 0.56 -18.24 -4.13
N GLU A 232 0.43 -16.92 -4.16
CA GLU A 232 1.55 -15.98 -4.09
C GLU A 232 2.30 -16.12 -2.76
N LEU A 233 1.59 -16.22 -1.64
CA LEU A 233 2.23 -16.45 -0.34
C LEU A 233 2.93 -17.82 -0.27
N GLY A 234 2.37 -18.84 -0.92
CA GLY A 234 3.00 -20.15 -1.05
C GLY A 234 4.30 -20.09 -1.86
N GLU A 235 4.30 -19.40 -3.00
CA GLU A 235 5.48 -19.20 -3.86
C GLU A 235 6.59 -18.39 -3.17
N LEU A 236 6.20 -17.42 -2.32
CA LEU A 236 7.12 -16.67 -1.48
C LEU A 236 7.63 -17.47 -0.29
N GLY A 237 7.09 -18.64 -0.03
CA GLY A 237 7.50 -19.52 1.07
C GLY A 237 6.98 -19.06 2.41
N VAL A 238 5.65 -18.85 2.51
CA VAL A 238 5.00 -18.41 3.75
C VAL A 238 5.26 -19.38 4.89
N GLN A 239 5.58 -18.84 6.05
CA GLN A 239 5.99 -19.56 7.26
C GLN A 239 4.88 -19.58 8.31
N SER A 240 5.04 -20.41 9.33
CA SER A 240 4.10 -20.51 10.43
C SER A 240 3.92 -19.17 11.16
N ARG A 241 2.78 -19.01 11.84
CA ARG A 241 2.55 -17.89 12.77
C ARG A 241 3.71 -17.72 13.76
N ARG A 242 4.22 -18.83 14.32
CA ARG A 242 5.33 -18.80 15.27
C ARG A 242 6.60 -18.22 14.63
N THR A 243 6.91 -18.59 13.41
CA THR A 243 8.06 -18.04 12.66
C THR A 243 7.88 -16.55 12.42
N ALA A 244 6.68 -16.10 12.08
CA ALA A 244 6.38 -14.67 11.90
C ALA A 244 6.58 -13.87 13.22
N GLU A 245 6.11 -14.39 14.35
CA GLU A 245 6.33 -13.80 15.67
C GLU A 245 7.81 -13.75 16.02
N LEU A 246 8.55 -14.85 15.81
CA LEU A 246 10.00 -14.93 16.07
C LEU A 246 10.80 -13.99 15.17
N ALA A 247 10.46 -13.87 13.89
CA ALA A 247 11.10 -12.96 12.97
C ALA A 247 10.97 -11.52 13.43
N SER A 248 9.79 -11.13 13.86
CA SER A 248 9.52 -9.80 14.37
C SER A 248 10.26 -9.55 15.70
N GLU A 249 10.25 -10.51 16.63
CA GLU A 249 10.92 -10.38 17.92
C GLU A 249 12.45 -10.31 17.77
N LYS A 250 13.01 -11.03 16.80
CA LYS A 250 14.46 -11.07 16.53
C LYS A 250 15.06 -9.70 16.21
N VAL A 251 14.29 -8.83 15.59
CA VAL A 251 14.74 -7.49 15.19
C VAL A 251 14.31 -6.38 16.15
N ARG A 252 13.72 -6.77 17.29
CA ARG A 252 13.39 -5.83 18.38
C ARG A 252 14.64 -5.13 18.90
N GLY A 253 14.54 -3.82 19.15
CA GLY A 253 15.64 -2.98 19.62
C GLY A 253 16.49 -2.42 18.46
N GLU A 254 16.67 -3.20 17.39
CA GLU A 254 17.42 -2.79 16.20
C GLU A 254 16.50 -2.13 15.14
N TRP A 255 15.47 -2.83 14.67
CA TRP A 255 14.58 -2.30 13.64
C TRP A 255 13.40 -1.50 14.20
N PHE A 256 13.00 -1.79 15.43
CA PHE A 256 11.96 -1.04 16.12
C PHE A 256 12.15 -1.08 17.65
N THR A 257 11.53 -0.11 18.33
CA THR A 257 11.40 -0.10 19.79
C THR A 257 9.97 0.24 20.17
N GLY A 258 9.55 -0.15 21.37
CA GLY A 258 8.18 0.03 21.87
C GLY A 258 7.51 -1.29 22.19
N GLN A 259 6.41 -1.22 22.93
CA GLN A 259 5.69 -2.39 23.48
C GLN A 259 4.26 -2.48 23.00
N VAL A 260 3.70 -1.41 22.46
CA VAL A 260 2.28 -1.29 22.08
C VAL A 260 2.20 -0.75 20.66
N VAL A 261 1.39 -1.38 19.80
CA VAL A 261 1.11 -0.93 18.44
C VAL A 261 0.66 0.54 18.45
N TYR A 262 1.00 1.31 17.44
CA TYR A 262 0.84 2.77 17.32
C TYR A 262 1.74 3.63 18.25
N LEU A 263 2.42 3.03 19.24
CA LEU A 263 3.45 3.68 20.07
C LEU A 263 4.85 3.10 19.77
N VAL A 264 5.00 2.50 18.62
CA VAL A 264 6.26 1.93 18.13
C VAL A 264 7.10 3.01 17.48
N ASN A 265 8.39 3.00 17.75
CA ASN A 265 9.37 3.75 16.99
C ASN A 265 10.01 2.81 15.96
N MET A 266 9.63 2.95 14.70
CA MET A 266 10.17 2.17 13.58
C MET A 266 11.49 2.80 13.13
N LYS A 267 12.58 2.07 13.29
CA LYS A 267 13.93 2.51 12.90
C LYS A 267 14.31 2.02 11.50
N LYS A 268 13.92 0.78 11.15
CA LYS A 268 14.17 0.23 9.81
C LYS A 268 13.10 0.71 8.84
N ARG A 269 13.54 1.19 7.69
CA ARG A 269 12.69 1.65 6.59
C ARG A 269 13.07 0.95 5.30
N ASN A 270 12.13 0.85 4.38
CA ASN A 270 12.39 0.42 3.01
C ASN A 270 11.92 1.49 2.03
N PHE A 271 12.85 2.29 1.52
CA PHE A 271 12.59 3.35 0.56
C PHE A 271 12.64 2.86 -0.91
N ASP A 272 12.78 1.55 -1.12
CA ASP A 272 12.78 0.98 -2.46
C ASP A 272 11.35 0.89 -2.99
N ILE A 273 11.05 1.72 -3.96
CA ILE A 273 9.78 1.74 -4.71
C ILE A 273 9.98 1.42 -6.20
N GLY A 274 11.16 0.91 -6.55
CA GLY A 274 11.50 0.49 -7.91
C GLY A 274 11.96 1.62 -8.84
N LEU A 275 12.47 2.74 -8.30
CA LEU A 275 12.98 3.84 -9.13
C LEU A 275 14.39 3.60 -9.65
N ASP A 276 15.23 2.87 -8.91
CA ASP A 276 16.67 2.78 -9.22
C ASP A 276 16.93 1.82 -10.38
N ASP A 277 16.35 0.63 -10.38
CA ASP A 277 16.56 -0.37 -11.45
C ASP A 277 15.24 -0.96 -11.99
N GLY A 278 14.11 -0.46 -11.54
CA GLY A 278 12.79 -0.92 -11.95
C GLY A 278 12.27 -2.13 -11.17
N TYR A 279 12.95 -2.55 -10.10
CA TYR A 279 12.53 -3.64 -9.22
C TYR A 279 12.42 -3.16 -7.79
N VAL A 280 11.48 -3.73 -7.05
CA VAL A 280 11.34 -3.53 -5.60
C VAL A 280 11.90 -4.75 -4.89
N THR A 281 12.75 -4.51 -3.90
CA THR A 281 13.43 -5.53 -3.12
C THR A 281 12.80 -5.61 -1.72
N PRO A 282 12.33 -6.80 -1.29
CA PRO A 282 11.82 -6.97 0.07
C PRO A 282 12.94 -7.00 1.10
N THR A 283 12.61 -6.66 2.34
CA THR A 283 13.54 -6.71 3.46
C THR A 283 13.40 -8.03 4.21
N LEU A 284 14.45 -8.86 4.19
CA LEU A 284 14.49 -10.13 4.91
C LEU A 284 15.04 -9.95 6.32
N VAL A 285 14.46 -10.65 7.29
CA VAL A 285 15.03 -10.73 8.65
C VAL A 285 16.24 -11.67 8.64
N PRO A 286 17.43 -11.21 9.03
CA PRO A 286 18.64 -12.03 8.95
C PRO A 286 18.63 -13.19 9.95
N GLY A 287 19.23 -14.31 9.55
CA GLY A 287 19.54 -15.44 10.43
C GLY A 287 18.32 -16.15 11.03
N LEU A 288 17.22 -16.25 10.31
CA LEU A 288 16.10 -17.13 10.65
C LEU A 288 16.40 -18.55 10.19
N SER A 289 16.35 -19.52 11.11
CA SER A 289 16.66 -20.94 10.84
C SER A 289 15.80 -21.53 9.72
N ASP A 290 14.52 -21.21 9.72
CA ASP A 290 13.54 -21.75 8.78
C ASP A 290 13.73 -21.21 7.35
N CYS A 291 14.51 -20.13 7.19
CA CYS A 291 14.70 -19.43 5.91
C CYS A 291 16.19 -19.11 5.63
N TRP A 292 17.11 -19.85 6.20
CA TRP A 292 18.51 -19.46 6.25
C TRP A 292 19.21 -19.36 4.89
N GLU A 293 18.75 -20.10 3.87
CA GLU A 293 19.28 -20.06 2.50
C GLU A 293 18.42 -19.21 1.53
N ALA A 294 17.37 -18.59 2.05
CA ALA A 294 16.44 -17.89 1.19
C ALA A 294 17.03 -16.57 0.69
N GLN A 295 16.88 -16.33 -0.61
CA GLN A 295 17.23 -15.09 -1.26
C GLN A 295 15.97 -14.22 -1.45
N ALA A 296 16.13 -12.90 -1.38
CA ALA A 296 15.06 -11.96 -1.62
C ALA A 296 14.49 -12.10 -3.04
N GLN A 297 13.20 -12.32 -3.14
CA GLN A 297 12.48 -12.34 -4.42
C GLN A 297 12.11 -10.91 -4.80
N ARG A 298 12.84 -10.34 -5.75
CA ARG A 298 12.55 -9.00 -6.27
C ARG A 298 11.43 -9.06 -7.30
N TYR A 299 10.55 -8.06 -7.27
CA TYR A 299 9.49 -7.93 -8.27
C TYR A 299 9.60 -6.63 -9.05
N PRO A 300 9.30 -6.64 -10.36
CA PRO A 300 9.31 -5.42 -11.14
C PRO A 300 8.22 -4.46 -10.66
N ALA A 301 8.58 -3.20 -10.50
CA ALA A 301 7.60 -2.13 -10.29
C ALA A 301 6.68 -2.01 -11.51
N PRO A 302 5.40 -1.66 -11.32
CA PRO A 302 4.45 -1.50 -12.41
C PRO A 302 4.92 -0.46 -13.44
N LYS A 303 4.77 -0.78 -14.73
CA LYS A 303 5.16 0.06 -15.87
C LYS A 303 3.96 0.27 -16.78
N LEU A 304 4.10 1.11 -17.80
CA LEU A 304 3.08 1.41 -18.79
C LEU A 304 3.33 0.70 -20.14
N SER A 305 3.89 -0.50 -20.10
CA SER A 305 4.37 -1.23 -21.30
C SER A 305 3.25 -1.59 -22.26
N ALA A 306 2.05 -1.99 -21.77
CA ALA A 306 0.92 -2.30 -22.62
C ALA A 306 0.32 -1.01 -23.22
N ALA A 307 0.24 0.06 -22.45
CA ALA A 307 -0.19 1.36 -22.98
C ALA A 307 0.73 1.82 -24.11
N ASP A 308 2.05 1.77 -23.90
CA ASP A 308 3.05 2.15 -24.90
C ASP A 308 2.99 1.24 -26.14
N LYS A 309 2.86 -0.08 -25.96
CA LYS A 309 2.74 -1.08 -27.04
C LYS A 309 1.59 -0.76 -28.00
N TYR A 310 0.47 -0.30 -27.47
CA TYR A 310 -0.72 0.04 -28.26
C TYR A 310 -0.78 1.52 -28.63
N GLY A 311 0.25 2.32 -28.31
CA GLY A 311 0.37 3.72 -28.69
C GLY A 311 -0.48 4.70 -27.88
N PHE A 312 -0.91 4.29 -26.69
CA PHE A 312 -1.53 5.21 -25.73
C PHE A 312 -0.45 6.04 -25.04
N LYS A 313 -0.76 7.32 -24.77
CA LYS A 313 0.03 8.12 -23.84
C LYS A 313 -0.81 8.45 -22.63
N VAL A 314 -0.27 8.15 -21.46
CA VAL A 314 -0.97 8.30 -20.19
C VAL A 314 -0.20 9.27 -19.29
N LYS A 315 -0.91 10.27 -18.79
CA LYS A 315 -0.39 11.21 -17.80
C LYS A 315 -1.18 11.10 -16.51
N LEU A 316 -0.48 10.92 -15.39
CA LEU A 316 -1.05 10.93 -14.05
C LEU A 316 -0.53 12.15 -13.29
N GLU A 317 -1.44 12.93 -12.70
CA GLU A 317 -1.13 14.04 -11.81
C GLU A 317 -1.84 13.86 -10.47
N ILE A 318 -1.19 14.23 -9.38
CA ILE A 318 -1.72 14.15 -8.01
C ILE A 318 -1.83 15.55 -7.42
N GLU A 319 -3.01 15.91 -6.96
CA GLU A 319 -3.28 17.09 -6.14
C GLU A 319 -3.41 16.68 -4.68
N ALA A 320 -2.42 16.98 -3.87
CA ALA A 320 -2.46 16.73 -2.44
C ALA A 320 -3.45 17.71 -1.78
N ARG A 321 -4.40 17.17 -1.02
CA ARG A 321 -5.38 17.95 -0.24
C ARG A 321 -5.14 17.77 1.26
N ILE A 322 -3.89 17.98 1.66
CA ILE A 322 -3.37 17.84 3.02
C ILE A 322 -2.63 19.10 3.43
N TRP A 323 -2.47 19.30 4.73
CA TRP A 323 -1.77 20.46 5.28
C TRP A 323 -0.30 20.52 4.88
N GLU A 324 0.33 19.35 4.65
CA GLU A 324 1.72 19.17 4.30
C GLU A 324 2.01 19.35 2.80
N ALA A 325 0.97 19.56 1.97
CA ALA A 325 1.12 19.70 0.51
C ALA A 325 2.18 20.71 0.12
N ASP A 326 2.24 21.83 0.84
CA ASP A 326 3.20 22.89 0.57
C ASP A 326 4.65 22.49 0.80
N LYS A 327 4.93 21.61 1.77
CA LYS A 327 6.28 21.06 2.00
C LYS A 327 6.72 20.21 0.82
N ILE A 328 5.85 19.31 0.37
CA ILE A 328 6.14 18.42 -0.77
C ILE A 328 6.34 19.25 -2.05
N LEU A 329 5.47 20.23 -2.31
CA LEU A 329 5.59 21.11 -3.46
C LEU A 329 6.87 21.95 -3.43
N SER A 330 7.37 22.31 -2.25
CA SER A 330 8.66 23.03 -2.13
C SER A 330 9.85 22.15 -2.48
N VAL A 331 9.78 20.85 -2.19
CA VAL A 331 10.81 19.89 -2.64
C VAL A 331 10.80 19.79 -4.16
N VAL A 332 9.62 19.68 -4.78
CA VAL A 332 9.47 19.52 -6.24
C VAL A 332 9.84 20.81 -6.98
N TYR A 333 9.41 21.95 -6.47
CA TYR A 333 9.55 23.28 -7.11
C TYR A 333 10.33 24.25 -6.20
N PRO A 334 11.64 24.07 -6.00
CA PRO A 334 12.45 24.90 -5.10
C PRO A 334 12.53 26.37 -5.55
N GLU A 335 12.43 26.63 -6.85
CA GLU A 335 12.43 27.98 -7.48
C GLU A 335 11.11 28.74 -7.25
N GLY A 336 10.16 28.15 -6.54
CA GLY A 336 8.84 28.69 -6.32
C GLY A 336 7.73 27.96 -7.06
N LYS A 337 6.57 27.87 -6.43
CA LYS A 337 5.44 27.06 -6.91
C LYS A 337 4.75 27.66 -8.13
N ALA A 338 4.82 28.99 -8.35
CA ALA A 338 4.20 29.70 -9.48
C ALA A 338 2.76 29.23 -9.82
N GLY A 339 1.92 28.99 -8.79
CA GLY A 339 0.55 28.45 -8.93
C GLY A 339 0.44 26.94 -9.18
N ARG A 340 1.55 26.22 -9.26
CA ARG A 340 1.55 24.75 -9.41
C ARG A 340 1.05 24.08 -8.15
N LYS A 341 0.05 23.18 -8.30
CA LYS A 341 -0.59 22.46 -7.19
C LYS A 341 -0.54 20.95 -7.35
N ARG A 342 0.04 20.46 -8.45
CA ARG A 342 0.05 19.06 -8.80
C ARG A 342 1.44 18.49 -8.92
N ILE A 343 1.55 17.23 -8.63
CA ILE A 343 2.74 16.41 -8.71
C ILE A 343 2.50 15.37 -9.77
N GLU A 344 3.44 15.21 -10.68
CA GLU A 344 3.47 14.16 -11.69
C GLU A 344 4.43 13.07 -11.19
N PRO A 345 3.95 11.87 -10.81
CA PRO A 345 4.78 10.82 -10.21
C PRO A 345 6.00 10.47 -11.07
N ALA A 346 5.80 10.27 -12.36
CA ALA A 346 6.87 9.92 -13.30
C ALA A 346 8.03 10.94 -13.34
N ALA A 347 7.73 12.23 -13.11
CA ALA A 347 8.73 13.30 -13.15
C ALA A 347 9.27 13.67 -11.76
N HIS A 348 8.49 13.44 -10.70
CA HIS A 348 8.77 14.07 -9.42
C HIS A 348 9.07 13.09 -8.27
N PHE A 349 8.66 11.81 -8.36
CA PHE A 349 8.88 10.87 -7.27
C PHE A 349 10.35 10.64 -6.98
N ALA A 350 11.21 10.55 -8.00
CA ALA A 350 12.65 10.41 -7.79
C ALA A 350 13.18 11.53 -6.88
N LYS A 351 12.88 12.79 -7.22
CA LYS A 351 13.31 13.96 -6.44
C LYS A 351 12.74 13.96 -5.01
N ILE A 352 11.50 13.56 -4.83
CA ILE A 352 10.86 13.46 -3.50
C ILE A 352 11.52 12.35 -2.68
N MET A 353 11.79 11.19 -3.27
CA MET A 353 12.44 10.08 -2.59
C MET A 353 13.89 10.37 -2.21
N ASP A 354 14.64 11.09 -3.06
CA ASP A 354 15.98 11.56 -2.73
C ASP A 354 15.96 12.49 -1.51
N TYR A 355 15.01 13.42 -1.46
CA TYR A 355 14.81 14.28 -0.29
C TYR A 355 14.49 13.46 0.97
N ILE A 356 13.57 12.48 0.88
CA ILE A 356 13.19 11.61 1.99
C ILE A 356 14.39 10.81 2.50
N ARG A 357 15.18 10.20 1.60
CA ARG A 357 16.40 9.43 1.97
C ARG A 357 17.41 10.33 2.68
N GLN A 358 17.65 11.54 2.18
CA GLN A 358 18.56 12.51 2.81
C GLN A 358 18.03 12.96 4.19
N GLU A 359 16.77 13.29 4.31
CA GLU A 359 16.16 13.67 5.59
C GLU A 359 16.21 12.49 6.59
N ALA A 360 15.97 11.26 6.13
CA ALA A 360 16.06 10.05 6.92
C ALA A 360 17.44 9.86 7.53
N ALA A 361 18.49 9.99 6.72
CA ALA A 361 19.87 9.83 7.17
C ALA A 361 20.28 10.97 8.13
N VAL A 362 20.05 12.22 7.75
CA VAL A 362 20.55 13.40 8.49
C VAL A 362 19.76 13.64 9.78
N ARG A 363 18.45 13.56 9.71
CA ARG A 363 17.57 13.96 10.82
C ARG A 363 17.24 12.83 11.78
N TYR A 364 17.15 11.61 11.26
CA TYR A 364 16.70 10.45 12.03
C TYR A 364 17.79 9.39 12.23
N GLY A 365 18.96 9.56 11.61
CA GLY A 365 20.05 8.57 11.67
C GLY A 365 19.64 7.21 11.12
N LEU A 366 18.69 7.19 10.17
CA LEU A 366 18.24 5.98 9.51
C LEU A 366 19.19 5.69 8.35
N ASP A 367 19.67 4.44 8.25
CA ASP A 367 20.45 4.01 7.10
C ASP A 367 19.59 4.12 5.85
N ALA A 368 19.90 5.12 5.03
CA ALA A 368 19.24 5.31 3.74
C ALA A 368 19.77 4.35 2.67
N GLU A 369 20.89 3.67 2.98
CA GLU A 369 21.47 2.64 2.13
C GLU A 369 20.86 1.29 2.46
N MET A 370 19.85 0.93 1.72
CA MET A 370 19.50 -0.46 1.53
C MET A 370 20.44 -1.02 0.47
N GLN A 371 21.59 -1.51 0.88
CA GLN A 371 22.32 -2.46 0.04
C GLN A 371 21.58 -3.80 0.07
N PRO A 372 21.42 -4.45 -1.08
CA PRO A 372 20.74 -5.74 -1.20
C PRO A 372 21.40 -6.84 -0.41
#